data_f63e77f9348bd503d91817cddd4582bb
#
_entry.id   f63e77f9348bd503d91817cddd4582bb
#
_cell.length_a   1.000
_cell.length_b   1.000
_cell.length_c   1.000
_cell.angle_alpha   90.00
_cell.angle_beta   90.00
_cell.angle_gamma   90.00
#
_symmetry.space_group_name_H-M   'P 1'
#
loop_
_entity.id
_entity.type
_entity.pdbx_description
1 polymer ?
#
loop_
_entity_poly.entity_id
_entity_poly.type
_entity_poly.pdbx_seq_one_letter_code
_entity_poly.pdbx_strand_id
1 'polypeptide(L)'
;MSDLLTLLTEPFAYGFMVNAFIVATAAAIVCALLSCWLVLIGWSLLGDAVSHAVLPGVVLAYMLGLPFTVGALVFGLASVGLIGVLRDTSRVKGDAAIGVVFTGFFATGLILKSRYPSNTDLNSIIFGNVLGISPADRTMVLVLALGVAVVLIARRRDLTLFAFDRVHAHAIGLRPGRINALLLVLLALTTIVALQVVGVILVVAMLIVPGTTAHLLTDRMGRMLLIAPLIATVCTVVGLYIAYWTNASAAGWVTVCQALAFLAAYLGSPRHGVLPRLLRRRVGESR
;
A
#
# COMPACT_ATOMS: atom_id res chain seq x y z
N MET A 1 12.41 18.20 32.40
CA MET A 1 12.54 16.78 31.98
C MET A 1 11.23 16.02 32.10
N SER A 2 10.40 16.31 33.12
CA SER A 2 9.02 15.78 33.27
C SER A 2 8.13 16.16 32.11
N ASP A 3 8.15 17.39 31.62
CA ASP A 3 7.28 17.86 30.54
C ASP A 3 7.57 17.23 29.18
N LEU A 4 8.83 16.91 28.91
CA LEU A 4 9.25 16.26 27.68
C LEU A 4 8.87 14.76 27.66
N LEU A 5 8.91 14.12 28.83
CA LEU A 5 8.46 12.75 29.00
C LEU A 5 6.94 12.64 28.89
N THR A 6 6.20 13.58 29.49
CA THR A 6 4.74 13.66 29.36
C THR A 6 4.33 13.91 27.90
N LEU A 7 4.96 14.84 27.21
CA LEU A 7 4.74 15.08 25.79
C LEU A 7 4.95 13.80 24.96
N LEU A 8 6.00 13.02 25.20
CA LEU A 8 6.30 11.80 24.45
C LEU A 8 5.34 10.65 24.76
N THR A 9 4.83 10.56 25.98
CA THR A 9 4.01 9.41 26.42
C THR A 9 2.50 9.66 26.32
N GLU A 10 2.06 10.91 26.25
CA GLU A 10 0.65 11.30 26.26
C GLU A 10 -0.18 10.58 25.16
N PRO A 11 0.25 10.50 23.88
CA PRO A 11 -0.52 9.79 22.85
C PRO A 11 -0.73 8.31 23.18
N PHE A 12 0.20 7.70 23.91
CA PHE A 12 0.14 6.28 24.27
C PHE A 12 -0.71 6.01 25.53
N ALA A 13 -1.12 7.05 26.24
CA ALA A 13 -2.03 6.92 27.38
C ALA A 13 -3.46 6.62 26.94
N TYR A 14 -3.82 6.93 25.68
CA TYR A 14 -5.15 6.69 25.14
C TYR A 14 -5.23 5.37 24.39
N GLY A 15 -6.12 4.47 24.81
CA GLY A 15 -6.28 3.15 24.22
C GLY A 15 -6.63 3.17 22.72
N PHE A 16 -7.40 4.17 22.25
CA PHE A 16 -7.71 4.33 20.83
C PHE A 16 -6.46 4.66 20.00
N MET A 17 -5.55 5.48 20.52
CA MET A 17 -4.29 5.82 19.87
C MET A 17 -3.35 4.61 19.78
N VAL A 18 -3.23 3.84 20.87
CA VAL A 18 -2.42 2.61 20.87
C VAL A 18 -2.96 1.63 19.81
N ASN A 19 -4.29 1.45 19.72
CA ASN A 19 -4.91 0.64 18.69
C ASN A 19 -4.59 1.17 17.28
N ALA A 20 -4.68 2.47 17.07
CA ALA A 20 -4.34 3.12 15.80
C ALA A 20 -2.87 2.86 15.40
N PHE A 21 -1.93 3.02 16.34
CA PHE A 21 -0.52 2.71 16.10
C PHE A 21 -0.29 1.25 15.71
N ILE A 22 -0.89 0.30 16.43
CA ILE A 22 -0.72 -1.13 16.15
C ILE A 22 -1.25 -1.47 14.76
N VAL A 23 -2.48 -1.05 14.45
CA VAL A 23 -3.16 -1.46 13.21
C VAL A 23 -2.57 -0.76 11.99
N ALA A 24 -2.30 0.55 12.08
CA ALA A 24 -1.69 1.30 10.98
C ALA A 24 -0.25 0.82 10.71
N THR A 25 0.52 0.48 11.76
CA THR A 25 1.88 -0.07 11.58
C THR A 25 1.83 -1.46 10.95
N ALA A 26 0.90 -2.32 11.35
CA ALA A 26 0.73 -3.64 10.72
C ALA A 26 0.35 -3.52 9.24
N ALA A 27 -0.59 -2.62 8.90
CA ALA A 27 -0.94 -2.33 7.51
C ALA A 27 0.26 -1.76 6.73
N ALA A 28 1.02 -0.83 7.33
CA ALA A 28 2.19 -0.25 6.71
C ALA A 28 3.28 -1.29 6.40
N ILE A 29 3.53 -2.22 7.32
CA ILE A 29 4.53 -3.28 7.13
C ILE A 29 4.13 -4.18 5.96
N VAL A 30 2.88 -4.65 5.91
CA VAL A 30 2.44 -5.56 4.84
C VAL A 30 2.39 -4.85 3.48
N CYS A 31 1.93 -3.60 3.43
CA CYS A 31 1.96 -2.79 2.22
C CYS A 31 3.41 -2.57 1.73
N ALA A 32 4.33 -2.25 2.63
CA ALA A 32 5.73 -2.02 2.31
C ALA A 32 6.45 -3.29 1.83
N LEU A 33 6.15 -4.45 2.42
CA LEU A 33 6.66 -5.74 1.93
C LEU A 33 6.20 -5.98 0.50
N LEU A 34 4.91 -5.85 0.23
CA LEU A 34 4.34 -6.06 -1.10
C LEU A 34 4.86 -5.04 -2.11
N SER A 35 5.02 -3.78 -1.70
CA SER A 35 5.56 -2.67 -2.48
C SER A 35 6.89 -3.00 -3.15
N CYS A 36 7.76 -3.77 -2.49
CA CYS A 36 9.05 -4.16 -3.04
C CYS A 36 8.93 -4.92 -4.38
N TRP A 37 7.99 -5.86 -4.48
CA TRP A 37 7.76 -6.58 -5.75
C TRP A 37 6.96 -5.78 -6.75
N LEU A 38 5.97 -4.98 -6.30
CA LEU A 38 5.18 -4.14 -7.19
C LEU A 38 6.04 -3.12 -7.93
N VAL A 39 6.99 -2.50 -7.24
CA VAL A 39 7.94 -1.55 -7.82
C VAL A 39 8.85 -2.23 -8.84
N LEU A 40 9.40 -3.41 -8.52
CA LEU A 40 10.29 -4.14 -9.42
C LEU A 40 9.58 -4.62 -10.69
N ILE A 41 8.31 -5.02 -10.58
CA ILE A 41 7.51 -5.49 -11.72
C ILE A 41 6.96 -4.31 -12.56
N GLY A 42 6.96 -3.08 -12.00
CA GLY A 42 6.35 -1.91 -12.62
C GLY A 42 4.83 -1.83 -12.40
N TRP A 43 4.33 -2.38 -11.31
CA TRP A 43 2.89 -2.40 -10.96
C TRP A 43 2.53 -1.42 -9.85
N SER A 44 3.29 -0.37 -9.69
CA SER A 44 3.12 0.60 -8.59
C SER A 44 1.70 1.19 -8.53
N LEU A 45 1.08 1.48 -9.67
CA LEU A 45 -0.26 2.07 -9.75
C LEU A 45 -1.40 1.06 -9.58
N LEU A 46 -1.10 -0.24 -9.54
CA LEU A 46 -2.15 -1.27 -9.44
C LEU A 46 -2.87 -1.21 -8.09
N GLY A 47 -2.16 -0.87 -7.02
CA GLY A 47 -2.75 -0.70 -5.68
C GLY A 47 -3.75 0.46 -5.63
N ASP A 48 -3.43 1.56 -6.30
CA ASP A 48 -4.33 2.71 -6.46
C ASP A 48 -5.60 2.32 -7.22
N ALA A 49 -5.43 1.66 -8.37
CA ALA A 49 -6.55 1.20 -9.18
C ALA A 49 -7.49 0.27 -8.40
N VAL A 50 -6.95 -0.67 -7.61
CA VAL A 50 -7.76 -1.59 -6.79
C VAL A 50 -8.49 -0.82 -5.70
N SER A 51 -7.85 0.14 -5.02
CA SER A 51 -8.47 0.94 -3.95
C SER A 51 -9.74 1.66 -4.41
N HIS A 52 -9.73 2.16 -5.63
CA HIS A 52 -10.90 2.84 -6.22
C HIS A 52 -11.90 1.87 -6.86
N ALA A 53 -11.42 0.75 -7.45
CA ALA A 53 -12.30 -0.25 -8.06
C ALA A 53 -13.19 -1.00 -7.04
N VAL A 54 -12.88 -0.91 -5.76
CA VAL A 54 -13.66 -1.46 -4.66
C VAL A 54 -14.98 -0.71 -4.43
N LEU A 55 -15.08 0.57 -4.85
CA LEU A 55 -16.21 1.44 -4.53
C LEU A 55 -17.58 0.85 -4.88
N PRO A 56 -17.84 0.30 -6.08
CA PRO A 56 -19.16 -0.29 -6.37
C PRO A 56 -19.50 -1.46 -5.46
N GLY A 57 -18.47 -2.25 -5.07
CA GLY A 57 -18.66 -3.37 -4.14
C GLY A 57 -19.08 -2.91 -2.74
N VAL A 58 -18.49 -1.84 -2.25
CA VAL A 58 -18.87 -1.24 -0.95
C VAL A 58 -20.30 -0.73 -0.97
N VAL A 59 -20.69 -0.02 -2.05
CA VAL A 59 -22.06 0.50 -2.20
C VAL A 59 -23.08 -0.65 -2.27
N LEU A 60 -22.80 -1.68 -3.06
CA LEU A 60 -23.68 -2.86 -3.18
C LEU A 60 -23.77 -3.64 -1.87
N ALA A 61 -22.68 -3.84 -1.15
CA ALA A 61 -22.70 -4.49 0.15
C ALA A 61 -23.61 -3.73 1.14
N TYR A 62 -23.49 -2.40 1.15
CA TYR A 62 -24.37 -1.56 1.96
C TYR A 62 -25.85 -1.76 1.62
N MET A 63 -26.20 -1.76 0.31
CA MET A 63 -27.57 -1.97 -0.15
C MET A 63 -28.14 -3.35 0.24
N LEU A 64 -27.29 -4.37 0.26
CA LEU A 64 -27.66 -5.74 0.60
C LEU A 64 -27.60 -6.03 2.10
N GLY A 65 -27.22 -5.07 2.93
CA GLY A 65 -27.05 -5.27 4.38
C GLY A 65 -25.86 -6.17 4.73
N LEU A 66 -24.90 -6.35 3.82
CA LEU A 66 -23.70 -7.15 4.01
C LEU A 66 -22.56 -6.29 4.59
N PRO A 67 -21.59 -6.92 5.30
CA PRO A 67 -20.37 -6.22 5.67
C PRO A 67 -19.68 -5.63 4.44
N PHE A 68 -19.28 -4.36 4.51
CA PHE A 68 -18.64 -3.67 3.39
C PHE A 68 -17.35 -4.37 2.90
N THR A 69 -16.65 -5.07 3.79
CA THR A 69 -15.48 -5.90 3.50
C THR A 69 -15.75 -6.96 2.45
N VAL A 70 -16.95 -7.59 2.47
CA VAL A 70 -17.33 -8.63 1.50
C VAL A 70 -17.44 -8.02 0.10
N GLY A 71 -18.15 -6.89 -0.02
CA GLY A 71 -18.27 -6.18 -1.29
C GLY A 71 -16.92 -5.68 -1.81
N ALA A 72 -16.12 -5.12 -0.92
CA ALA A 72 -14.76 -4.69 -1.24
C ALA A 72 -13.89 -5.85 -1.76
N LEU A 73 -13.97 -7.01 -1.10
CA LEU A 73 -13.21 -8.21 -1.49
C LEU A 73 -13.63 -8.72 -2.88
N VAL A 74 -14.93 -8.86 -3.12
CA VAL A 74 -15.45 -9.36 -4.40
C VAL A 74 -15.04 -8.44 -5.54
N PHE A 75 -15.25 -7.13 -5.40
CA PHE A 75 -14.93 -6.17 -6.46
C PHE A 75 -13.42 -5.91 -6.59
N GLY A 76 -12.67 -5.94 -5.50
CA GLY A 76 -11.21 -5.87 -5.53
C GLY A 76 -10.60 -7.06 -6.28
N LEU A 77 -11.03 -8.28 -5.98
CA LEU A 77 -10.58 -9.48 -6.69
C LEU A 77 -11.07 -9.51 -8.15
N ALA A 78 -12.30 -9.08 -8.43
CA ALA A 78 -12.84 -8.98 -9.78
C ALA A 78 -12.04 -7.97 -10.62
N SER A 79 -11.71 -6.80 -10.09
CA SER A 79 -10.92 -5.78 -10.80
C SER A 79 -9.53 -6.28 -11.13
N VAL A 80 -8.86 -6.90 -10.18
CA VAL A 80 -7.52 -7.50 -10.35
C VAL A 80 -7.55 -8.64 -11.35
N GLY A 81 -8.56 -9.52 -11.26
CA GLY A 81 -8.76 -10.61 -12.21
C GLY A 81 -8.99 -10.10 -13.63
N LEU A 82 -9.84 -9.08 -13.79
CA LEU A 82 -10.12 -8.46 -15.08
C LEU A 82 -8.88 -7.78 -15.68
N ILE A 83 -8.11 -7.04 -14.85
CA ILE A 83 -6.82 -6.47 -15.28
C ILE A 83 -5.87 -7.57 -15.74
N GLY A 84 -5.77 -8.67 -14.99
CA GLY A 84 -4.94 -9.82 -15.37
C GLY A 84 -5.34 -10.41 -16.71
N VAL A 85 -6.63 -10.70 -16.92
CA VAL A 85 -7.17 -11.22 -18.18
C VAL A 85 -6.90 -10.27 -19.34
N LEU A 86 -7.19 -8.96 -19.18
CA LEU A 86 -6.95 -7.98 -20.23
C LEU A 86 -5.49 -7.89 -20.64
N ARG A 87 -4.56 -7.98 -19.68
CA ARG A 87 -3.11 -7.98 -19.97
C ARG A 87 -2.63 -9.23 -20.68
N ASP A 88 -3.21 -10.38 -20.36
CA ASP A 88 -2.78 -11.66 -20.93
C ASP A 88 -3.44 -11.95 -22.28
N THR A 89 -4.64 -11.39 -22.56
CA THR A 89 -5.42 -11.68 -23.77
C THR A 89 -5.43 -10.54 -24.80
N SER A 90 -5.04 -9.33 -24.42
CA SER A 90 -5.10 -8.18 -25.32
C SER A 90 -3.70 -7.62 -25.63
N ARG A 91 -3.62 -6.81 -26.71
CA ARG A 91 -2.40 -6.05 -27.06
C ARG A 91 -2.26 -4.74 -26.26
N VAL A 92 -3.13 -4.51 -25.30
CA VAL A 92 -3.17 -3.28 -24.50
C VAL A 92 -2.00 -3.29 -23.51
N LYS A 93 -1.29 -2.17 -23.41
CA LYS A 93 -0.24 -2.00 -22.40
C LYS A 93 -0.83 -2.11 -20.99
N GLY A 94 -0.06 -2.67 -20.07
CA GLY A 94 -0.50 -2.93 -18.71
C GLY A 94 -1.12 -1.72 -18.00
N ASP A 95 -0.55 -0.53 -18.17
CA ASP A 95 -1.07 0.70 -17.57
C ASP A 95 -2.42 1.13 -18.13
N ALA A 96 -2.64 0.92 -19.44
CA ALA A 96 -3.93 1.22 -20.06
C ALA A 96 -5.02 0.22 -19.61
N ALA A 97 -4.69 -1.07 -19.45
CA ALA A 97 -5.62 -2.06 -18.90
C ALA A 97 -6.03 -1.69 -17.46
N ILE A 98 -5.06 -1.28 -16.63
CA ILE A 98 -5.31 -0.78 -15.27
C ILE A 98 -6.25 0.43 -15.32
N GLY A 99 -5.94 1.44 -16.15
CA GLY A 99 -6.73 2.67 -16.27
C GLY A 99 -8.18 2.42 -16.69
N VAL A 100 -8.41 1.57 -17.69
CA VAL A 100 -9.76 1.25 -18.19
C VAL A 100 -10.59 0.55 -17.12
N VAL A 101 -10.04 -0.50 -16.48
CA VAL A 101 -10.76 -1.24 -15.43
C VAL A 101 -11.06 -0.34 -14.24
N PHE A 102 -10.05 0.40 -13.76
CA PHE A 102 -10.20 1.35 -12.67
C PHE A 102 -11.32 2.35 -12.95
N THR A 103 -11.24 3.04 -14.10
CA THR A 103 -12.21 4.08 -14.46
C THR A 103 -13.62 3.51 -14.59
N GLY A 104 -13.77 2.32 -15.21
CA GLY A 104 -15.06 1.67 -15.37
C GLY A 104 -15.70 1.27 -14.05
N PHE A 105 -14.93 0.65 -13.16
CA PHE A 105 -15.43 0.28 -11.82
C PHE A 105 -15.73 1.51 -10.98
N PHE A 106 -14.85 2.50 -10.96
CA PHE A 106 -15.06 3.74 -10.20
C PHE A 106 -16.30 4.50 -10.67
N ALA A 107 -16.47 4.66 -11.99
CA ALA A 107 -17.66 5.27 -12.56
C ALA A 107 -18.96 4.53 -12.20
N THR A 108 -18.92 3.19 -12.25
CA THR A 108 -20.04 2.35 -11.79
C THR A 108 -20.36 2.59 -10.32
N GLY A 109 -19.35 2.68 -9.46
CA GLY A 109 -19.51 3.02 -8.04
C GLY A 109 -20.15 4.38 -7.82
N LEU A 110 -19.72 5.40 -8.58
CA LEU A 110 -20.32 6.75 -8.52
C LEU A 110 -21.79 6.77 -8.96
N ILE A 111 -22.13 6.04 -10.03
CA ILE A 111 -23.52 5.93 -10.50
C ILE A 111 -24.38 5.26 -9.42
N LEU A 112 -23.93 4.16 -8.84
CA LEU A 112 -24.66 3.46 -7.77
C LEU A 112 -24.86 4.37 -6.56
N LYS A 113 -23.80 5.07 -6.14
CA LYS A 113 -23.87 6.03 -5.04
C LYS A 113 -24.86 7.18 -5.32
N SER A 114 -24.83 7.73 -6.52
CA SER A 114 -25.73 8.82 -6.91
C SER A 114 -27.20 8.38 -6.92
N ARG A 115 -27.47 7.15 -7.33
CA ARG A 115 -28.83 6.61 -7.41
C ARG A 115 -29.36 6.18 -6.04
N TYR A 116 -28.48 5.73 -5.16
CA TYR A 116 -28.83 5.24 -3.82
C TYR A 116 -28.01 6.02 -2.78
N PRO A 117 -28.49 7.22 -2.40
CA PRO A 117 -27.80 8.00 -1.37
C PRO A 117 -27.77 7.21 -0.07
N SER A 118 -26.58 6.83 0.35
CA SER A 118 -26.37 6.19 1.64
C SER A 118 -25.92 7.24 2.65
N ASN A 119 -26.39 7.12 3.90
CA ASN A 119 -25.88 7.92 5.01
C ASN A 119 -24.44 7.53 5.39
N THR A 120 -23.84 6.61 4.64
CA THR A 120 -22.44 6.19 4.86
C THR A 120 -21.54 7.36 4.50
N ASP A 121 -20.81 7.83 5.47
CA ASP A 121 -19.85 8.89 5.27
C ASP A 121 -18.70 8.39 4.40
N LEU A 122 -18.74 8.71 3.09
CA LEU A 122 -17.67 8.36 2.16
C LEU A 122 -16.36 9.05 2.49
N ASN A 123 -16.39 10.12 3.27
CA ASN A 123 -15.17 10.72 3.78
C ASN A 123 -14.41 9.71 4.66
N SER A 124 -15.13 8.88 5.44
CA SER A 124 -14.50 7.84 6.25
C SER A 124 -13.83 6.74 5.40
N ILE A 125 -14.34 6.47 4.18
CA ILE A 125 -13.71 5.52 3.25
C ILE A 125 -12.48 6.13 2.57
N ILE A 126 -12.56 7.41 2.18
CA ILE A 126 -11.47 8.10 1.50
C ILE A 126 -10.32 8.43 2.45
N PHE A 127 -10.65 8.97 3.62
CA PHE A 127 -9.64 9.39 4.60
C PHE A 127 -9.28 8.32 5.63
N GLY A 128 -10.05 7.21 5.69
CA GLY A 128 -9.93 6.17 6.69
C GLY A 128 -10.46 6.60 8.06
N ASN A 129 -10.65 5.65 8.93
CA ASN A 129 -11.03 5.89 10.33
C ASN A 129 -10.03 5.22 11.27
N VAL A 130 -8.77 5.62 11.15
CA VAL A 130 -7.65 5.03 11.92
C VAL A 130 -7.90 5.09 13.42
N LEU A 131 -8.56 6.16 13.90
CA LEU A 131 -8.79 6.40 15.33
C LEU A 131 -10.03 5.71 15.88
N GLY A 132 -10.98 5.32 15.02
CA GLY A 132 -12.28 4.74 15.39
C GLY A 132 -12.43 3.26 15.04
N ILE A 133 -11.35 2.48 15.02
CA ILE A 133 -11.36 1.06 14.62
C ILE A 133 -12.04 0.22 15.70
N SER A 134 -13.03 -0.59 15.28
CA SER A 134 -13.68 -1.55 16.18
C SER A 134 -12.73 -2.68 16.59
N PRO A 135 -12.95 -3.34 17.76
CA PRO A 135 -12.12 -4.49 18.17
C PRO A 135 -12.18 -5.65 17.17
N ALA A 136 -13.32 -5.84 16.51
CA ALA A 136 -13.51 -6.88 15.50
C ALA A 136 -12.69 -6.59 14.24
N ASP A 137 -12.76 -5.35 13.73
CA ASP A 137 -11.99 -4.92 12.56
C ASP A 137 -10.48 -4.96 12.83
N ARG A 138 -10.06 -4.54 14.05
CA ARG A 138 -8.66 -4.64 14.47
C ARG A 138 -8.14 -6.08 14.36
N THR A 139 -8.88 -7.05 14.92
CA THR A 139 -8.46 -8.45 14.88
C THR A 139 -8.39 -8.97 13.43
N MET A 140 -9.41 -8.65 12.64
CA MET A 140 -9.46 -9.03 11.22
C MET A 140 -8.27 -8.48 10.44
N VAL A 141 -7.96 -7.20 10.60
CA VAL A 141 -6.83 -6.54 9.93
C VAL A 141 -5.50 -7.17 10.32
N LEU A 142 -5.27 -7.43 11.61
CA LEU A 142 -4.03 -8.04 12.09
C LEU A 142 -3.86 -9.47 11.59
N VAL A 143 -4.92 -10.27 11.58
CA VAL A 143 -4.89 -11.66 11.08
C VAL A 143 -4.60 -11.68 9.58
N LEU A 144 -5.29 -10.85 8.80
CA LEU A 144 -5.08 -10.76 7.36
C LEU A 144 -3.69 -10.21 7.02
N ALA A 145 -3.23 -9.15 7.71
CA ALA A 145 -1.90 -8.60 7.52
C ALA A 145 -0.81 -9.63 7.82
N LEU A 146 -0.96 -10.37 8.92
CA LEU A 146 -0.04 -11.46 9.27
C LEU A 146 -0.06 -12.57 8.22
N GLY A 147 -1.24 -13.00 7.79
CA GLY A 147 -1.40 -14.04 6.75
C GLY A 147 -0.72 -13.66 5.44
N VAL A 148 -0.96 -12.43 4.97
CA VAL A 148 -0.31 -11.91 3.75
C VAL A 148 1.20 -11.83 3.94
N ALA A 149 1.69 -11.29 5.06
CA ALA A 149 3.12 -11.19 5.34
C ALA A 149 3.80 -12.57 5.36
N VAL A 150 3.18 -13.56 6.00
CA VAL A 150 3.69 -14.94 6.04
C VAL A 150 3.78 -15.52 4.62
N VAL A 151 2.75 -15.36 3.78
CA VAL A 151 2.78 -15.86 2.41
C VAL A 151 3.85 -15.15 1.57
N LEU A 152 3.96 -13.82 1.69
CA LEU A 152 5.00 -13.03 1.00
C LEU A 152 6.40 -13.48 1.37
N ILE A 153 6.67 -13.69 2.66
CA ILE A 153 7.98 -14.12 3.15
C ILE A 153 8.27 -15.58 2.77
N ALA A 154 7.29 -16.48 2.89
CA ALA A 154 7.43 -17.88 2.53
C ALA A 154 7.71 -18.05 1.02
N ARG A 155 7.03 -17.28 0.18
CA ARG A 155 7.17 -17.32 -1.28
C ARG A 155 8.16 -16.28 -1.85
N ARG A 156 8.93 -15.62 -1.00
CA ARG A 156 9.84 -14.53 -1.41
C ARG A 156 10.79 -14.89 -2.54
N ARG A 157 11.29 -16.14 -2.59
CA ARG A 157 12.20 -16.60 -3.64
C ARG A 157 11.49 -16.70 -4.98
N ASP A 158 10.32 -17.31 -5.01
CA ASP A 158 9.51 -17.51 -6.22
C ASP A 158 9.04 -16.16 -6.77
N LEU A 159 8.54 -15.28 -5.89
CA LEU A 159 8.10 -13.93 -6.23
C LEU A 159 9.25 -13.06 -6.76
N THR A 160 10.43 -13.16 -6.16
CA THR A 160 11.59 -12.39 -6.59
C THR A 160 12.08 -12.86 -7.95
N LEU A 161 12.17 -14.17 -8.17
CA LEU A 161 12.55 -14.72 -9.46
C LEU A 161 11.55 -14.32 -10.56
N PHE A 162 10.25 -14.41 -10.27
CA PHE A 162 9.21 -13.95 -11.18
C PHE A 162 9.31 -12.46 -11.52
N ALA A 163 9.69 -11.63 -10.54
CA ALA A 163 9.82 -10.19 -10.73
C ALA A 163 10.99 -9.82 -11.64
N PHE A 164 12.11 -10.56 -11.56
CA PHE A 164 13.31 -10.28 -12.35
C PHE A 164 13.33 -10.97 -13.71
N ASP A 165 12.93 -12.24 -13.77
CA ASP A 165 13.00 -13.04 -14.98
C ASP A 165 11.87 -14.09 -15.06
N ARG A 166 10.82 -13.76 -15.79
CA ARG A 166 9.67 -14.65 -16.00
C ARG A 166 10.01 -15.86 -16.87
N VAL A 167 10.94 -15.72 -17.81
CA VAL A 167 11.36 -16.80 -18.73
C VAL A 167 12.13 -17.84 -17.93
N HIS A 168 13.09 -17.40 -17.13
CA HIS A 168 13.85 -18.29 -16.27
C HIS A 168 12.97 -18.97 -15.22
N ALA A 169 12.03 -18.23 -14.61
CA ALA A 169 11.05 -18.81 -13.69
C ALA A 169 10.26 -19.95 -14.34
N HIS A 170 9.87 -19.80 -15.61
CA HIS A 170 9.19 -20.86 -16.36
C HIS A 170 10.10 -22.06 -16.64
N ALA A 171 11.37 -21.82 -16.99
CA ALA A 171 12.34 -22.86 -17.32
C ALA A 171 12.66 -23.80 -16.15
N ILE A 172 12.61 -23.29 -14.91
CA ILE A 172 12.83 -24.11 -13.70
C ILE A 172 11.54 -24.75 -13.14
N GLY A 173 10.44 -24.73 -13.92
CA GLY A 173 9.18 -25.41 -13.60
C GLY A 173 8.21 -24.59 -12.75
N LEU A 174 8.48 -23.32 -12.44
CA LEU A 174 7.50 -22.44 -11.85
C LEU A 174 6.44 -22.09 -12.90
N ARG A 175 5.20 -21.95 -12.48
CA ARG A 175 4.10 -21.52 -13.35
C ARG A 175 3.89 -20.01 -13.19
N PRO A 176 4.37 -19.15 -14.11
CA PRO A 176 4.31 -17.71 -14.00
C PRO A 176 2.89 -17.19 -13.77
N GLY A 177 1.87 -17.80 -14.43
CA GLY A 177 0.47 -17.44 -14.23
C GLY A 177 -0.04 -17.63 -12.80
N ARG A 178 0.41 -18.69 -12.09
CA ARG A 178 0.03 -18.92 -10.69
C ARG A 178 0.69 -17.91 -9.74
N ILE A 179 1.95 -17.57 -10.00
CA ILE A 179 2.67 -16.57 -9.19
C ILE A 179 2.07 -15.20 -9.43
N ASN A 180 1.73 -14.87 -10.67
CA ASN A 180 1.00 -13.67 -11.05
C ASN A 180 -0.34 -13.56 -10.29
N ALA A 181 -1.16 -14.61 -10.37
CA ALA A 181 -2.44 -14.68 -9.67
C ALA A 181 -2.28 -14.55 -8.15
N LEU A 182 -1.28 -15.23 -7.57
CA LEU A 182 -0.97 -15.11 -6.14
C LEU A 182 -0.65 -13.66 -5.75
N LEU A 183 0.23 -13.00 -6.51
CA LEU A 183 0.62 -11.61 -6.23
C LEU A 183 -0.59 -10.66 -6.32
N LEU A 184 -1.44 -10.85 -7.32
CA LEU A 184 -2.65 -10.07 -7.52
C LEU A 184 -3.67 -10.28 -6.39
N VAL A 185 -3.86 -11.51 -5.92
CA VAL A 185 -4.72 -11.82 -4.77
C VAL A 185 -4.16 -11.18 -3.49
N LEU A 186 -2.85 -11.31 -3.26
CA LEU A 186 -2.20 -10.69 -2.09
C LEU A 186 -2.31 -9.17 -2.15
N LEU A 187 -2.21 -8.57 -3.33
CA LEU A 187 -2.42 -7.14 -3.52
C LEU A 187 -3.86 -6.74 -3.16
N ALA A 188 -4.86 -7.43 -3.70
CA ALA A 188 -6.26 -7.12 -3.39
C ALA A 188 -6.54 -7.24 -1.89
N LEU A 189 -6.10 -8.33 -1.24
CA LEU A 189 -6.25 -8.52 0.20
C LEU A 189 -5.56 -7.41 1.00
N THR A 190 -4.31 -7.08 0.66
CA THR A 190 -3.54 -6.03 1.34
C THR A 190 -4.22 -4.67 1.19
N THR A 191 -4.66 -4.34 -0.03
CA THR A 191 -5.34 -3.07 -0.31
C THR A 191 -6.64 -2.94 0.48
N ILE A 192 -7.45 -4.00 0.55
CA ILE A 192 -8.72 -3.98 1.28
C ILE A 192 -8.49 -3.82 2.79
N VAL A 193 -7.55 -4.59 3.34
CA VAL A 193 -7.17 -4.49 4.76
C VAL A 193 -6.69 -3.09 5.10
N ALA A 194 -5.79 -2.56 4.29
CA ALA A 194 -5.24 -1.23 4.51
C ALA A 194 -6.30 -0.13 4.32
N LEU A 195 -7.19 -0.27 3.31
CA LEU A 195 -8.27 0.68 3.04
C LEU A 195 -9.20 0.88 4.25
N GLN A 196 -9.55 -0.20 4.94
CA GLN A 196 -10.41 -0.15 6.12
C GLN A 196 -9.83 0.68 7.26
N VAL A 197 -8.51 0.66 7.39
CA VAL A 197 -7.79 1.31 8.49
C VAL A 197 -7.40 2.73 8.14
N VAL A 198 -6.69 2.88 7.03
CA VAL A 198 -5.94 4.11 6.73
C VAL A 198 -6.54 4.94 5.59
N GLY A 199 -7.57 4.40 4.92
CA GLY A 199 -8.22 5.06 3.77
C GLY A 199 -7.42 4.99 2.48
N VAL A 200 -8.06 5.40 1.37
CA VAL A 200 -7.52 5.28 0.01
C VAL A 200 -6.18 6.00 -0.15
N ILE A 201 -6.10 7.25 0.29
CA ILE A 201 -4.92 8.10 0.07
C ILE A 201 -3.66 7.49 0.68
N LEU A 202 -3.77 7.00 1.91
CA LEU A 202 -2.60 6.46 2.61
C LEU A 202 -2.22 5.06 2.10
N VAL A 203 -3.20 4.25 1.67
CA VAL A 203 -2.93 2.92 1.07
C VAL A 203 -2.04 3.05 -0.16
N VAL A 204 -2.35 4.00 -1.05
CA VAL A 204 -1.57 4.24 -2.26
C VAL A 204 -0.14 4.62 -1.91
N ALA A 205 0.03 5.54 -0.96
CA ALA A 205 1.36 5.94 -0.50
C ALA A 205 2.14 4.76 0.11
N MET A 206 1.51 3.95 0.96
CA MET A 206 2.12 2.78 1.61
C MET A 206 2.51 1.67 0.63
N LEU A 207 1.79 1.53 -0.51
CA LEU A 207 2.09 0.53 -1.54
C LEU A 207 3.16 0.98 -2.53
N ILE A 208 3.45 2.28 -2.63
CA ILE A 208 4.41 2.80 -3.61
C ILE A 208 5.70 3.29 -2.93
N VAL A 209 5.55 4.21 -1.97
CA VAL A 209 6.68 5.00 -1.47
C VAL A 209 7.74 4.18 -0.73
N PRO A 210 7.41 3.25 0.18
CA PRO A 210 8.44 2.50 0.90
C PRO A 210 9.29 1.62 -0.01
N GLY A 211 8.66 0.94 -0.97
CA GLY A 211 9.37 0.10 -1.94
C GLY A 211 10.28 0.89 -2.86
N THR A 212 9.80 2.03 -3.40
CA THR A 212 10.61 2.91 -4.25
C THR A 212 11.76 3.54 -3.48
N THR A 213 11.53 3.96 -2.24
CA THR A 213 12.58 4.50 -1.37
C THR A 213 13.66 3.44 -1.08
N ALA A 214 13.23 2.22 -0.74
CA ALA A 214 14.17 1.12 -0.49
C ALA A 214 14.95 0.74 -1.76
N HIS A 215 14.32 0.78 -2.93
CA HIS A 215 14.98 0.52 -4.22
C HIS A 215 16.04 1.58 -4.56
N LEU A 216 15.83 2.85 -4.19
CA LEU A 216 16.85 3.89 -4.33
C LEU A 216 18.05 3.68 -3.40
N LEU A 217 17.85 3.03 -2.25
CA LEU A 217 18.90 2.81 -1.26
C LEU A 217 19.69 1.52 -1.49
N THR A 218 19.09 0.50 -2.14
CA THR A 218 19.73 -0.81 -2.32
C THR A 218 19.23 -1.56 -3.54
N ASP A 219 20.16 -2.26 -4.23
CA ASP A 219 19.86 -3.15 -5.36
C ASP A 219 19.60 -4.60 -4.90
N ARG A 220 19.69 -4.90 -3.60
CA ARG A 220 19.52 -6.25 -3.07
C ARG A 220 18.12 -6.43 -2.52
N MET A 221 17.31 -7.32 -3.12
CA MET A 221 15.94 -7.60 -2.70
C MET A 221 15.84 -7.96 -1.20
N GLY A 222 16.79 -8.75 -0.67
CA GLY A 222 16.78 -9.10 0.75
C GLY A 222 16.91 -7.89 1.68
N ARG A 223 17.66 -6.84 1.27
CA ARG A 223 17.74 -5.57 2.01
C ARG A 223 16.52 -4.70 1.81
N MET A 224 15.94 -4.69 0.60
CA MET A 224 14.69 -3.97 0.33
C MET A 224 13.57 -4.44 1.26
N LEU A 225 13.44 -5.76 1.47
CA LEU A 225 12.44 -6.37 2.35
C LEU A 225 12.61 -6.01 3.84
N LEU A 226 13.75 -5.46 4.24
CA LEU A 226 13.97 -4.93 5.60
C LEU A 226 13.83 -3.42 5.63
N ILE A 227 14.39 -2.72 4.66
CA ILE A 227 14.42 -1.25 4.62
C ILE A 227 13.03 -0.67 4.37
N ALA A 228 12.25 -1.25 3.43
CA ALA A 228 10.92 -0.73 3.12
C ALA A 228 9.95 -0.79 4.31
N PRO A 229 9.79 -1.93 5.03
CA PRO A 229 8.97 -1.98 6.23
C PRO A 229 9.47 -1.07 7.36
N LEU A 230 10.80 -0.93 7.51
CA LEU A 230 11.37 -0.02 8.50
C LEU A 230 10.99 1.43 8.22
N ILE A 231 11.16 1.89 6.98
CA ILE A 231 10.75 3.25 6.56
C ILE A 231 9.25 3.45 6.77
N ALA A 232 8.43 2.49 6.33
CA ALA A 232 6.99 2.56 6.49
C ALA A 232 6.58 2.65 7.96
N THR A 233 7.18 1.84 8.83
CA THR A 233 6.92 1.85 10.28
C THR A 233 7.30 3.19 10.89
N VAL A 234 8.50 3.68 10.63
CA VAL A 234 8.98 4.96 11.19
C VAL A 234 8.08 6.12 10.72
N CYS A 235 7.78 6.18 9.42
CA CYS A 235 6.92 7.23 8.87
C CYS A 235 5.49 7.15 9.43
N THR A 236 4.96 5.95 9.65
CA THR A 236 3.63 5.76 10.22
C THR A 236 3.59 6.22 11.68
N VAL A 237 4.56 5.80 12.49
CA VAL A 237 4.63 6.19 13.90
C VAL A 237 4.82 7.70 14.03
N VAL A 238 5.77 8.28 13.30
CA VAL A 238 6.03 9.73 13.32
C VAL A 238 4.82 10.52 12.81
N GLY A 239 4.22 10.08 11.70
CA GLY A 239 3.06 10.75 11.11
C GLY A 239 1.83 10.73 12.03
N LEU A 240 1.52 9.59 12.66
CA LEU A 240 0.43 9.50 13.64
C LEU A 240 0.71 10.36 14.89
N TYR A 241 1.95 10.39 15.34
CA TYR A 241 2.36 11.21 16.46
C TYR A 241 2.16 12.71 16.17
N ILE A 242 2.60 13.18 15.01
CA ILE A 242 2.42 14.57 14.59
C ILE A 242 0.93 14.90 14.40
N ALA A 243 0.15 13.97 13.82
CA ALA A 243 -1.28 14.12 13.63
C ALA A 243 -2.03 14.33 14.94
N TYR A 244 -1.64 13.64 16.01
CA TYR A 244 -2.20 13.81 17.35
C TYR A 244 -2.01 15.26 17.85
N TRP A 245 -0.80 15.79 17.77
CA TRP A 245 -0.50 17.14 18.29
C TRP A 245 -1.05 18.27 17.41
N THR A 246 -1.18 18.04 16.11
CA THR A 246 -1.68 19.06 15.17
C THR A 246 -3.20 19.01 14.99
N ASN A 247 -3.89 18.01 15.57
CA ASN A 247 -5.31 17.75 15.33
C ASN A 247 -5.66 17.70 13.84
N ALA A 248 -4.75 17.14 13.02
CA ALA A 248 -4.88 17.08 11.57
C ALA A 248 -5.02 15.63 11.07
N SER A 249 -5.25 15.47 9.76
CA SER A 249 -5.42 14.15 9.15
C SER A 249 -4.22 13.24 9.39
N ALA A 250 -4.44 12.11 10.05
CA ALA A 250 -3.44 11.07 10.30
C ALA A 250 -2.87 10.51 8.99
N ALA A 251 -3.75 10.22 8.01
CA ALA A 251 -3.36 9.75 6.69
C ALA A 251 -2.48 10.77 5.96
N GLY A 252 -2.84 12.06 6.05
CA GLY A 252 -2.06 13.15 5.45
C GLY A 252 -0.64 13.23 6.02
N TRP A 253 -0.48 13.23 7.33
CA TRP A 253 0.84 13.32 7.96
C TRP A 253 1.72 12.11 7.69
N VAL A 254 1.18 10.89 7.73
CA VAL A 254 1.94 9.68 7.37
C VAL A 254 2.41 9.73 5.93
N THR A 255 1.54 10.17 5.00
CA THR A 255 1.89 10.31 3.57
C THR A 255 3.00 11.36 3.38
N VAL A 256 2.92 12.50 4.06
CA VAL A 256 3.96 13.53 4.01
C VAL A 256 5.29 13.01 4.56
N CYS A 257 5.28 12.31 5.69
CA CYS A 257 6.50 11.68 6.23
C CYS A 257 7.14 10.69 5.24
N GLN A 258 6.33 9.88 4.57
CA GLN A 258 6.82 8.95 3.54
C GLN A 258 7.39 9.69 2.33
N ALA A 259 6.73 10.75 1.85
CA ALA A 259 7.21 11.58 0.75
C ALA A 259 8.53 12.27 1.09
N LEU A 260 8.68 12.77 2.32
CA LEU A 260 9.95 13.35 2.81
C LEU A 260 11.06 12.31 2.92
N ALA A 261 10.75 11.08 3.38
CA ALA A 261 11.71 9.98 3.41
C ALA A 261 12.18 9.59 1.99
N PHE A 262 11.25 9.56 1.03
CA PHE A 262 11.59 9.34 -0.38
C PHE A 262 12.49 10.46 -0.92
N LEU A 263 12.14 11.72 -0.67
CA LEU A 263 12.92 12.86 -1.12
C LEU A 263 14.33 12.86 -0.52
N ALA A 264 14.46 12.54 0.77
CA ALA A 264 15.75 12.40 1.43
C ALA A 264 16.61 11.28 0.81
N ALA A 265 15.99 10.12 0.51
CA ALA A 265 16.67 9.03 -0.19
C ALA A 265 17.06 9.41 -1.63
N TYR A 266 16.18 10.10 -2.35
CA TYR A 266 16.44 10.58 -3.72
C TYR A 266 17.61 11.56 -3.78
N LEU A 267 17.70 12.47 -2.81
CA LEU A 267 18.80 13.44 -2.75
C LEU A 267 20.10 12.80 -2.24
N GLY A 268 20.03 11.99 -1.19
CA GLY A 268 21.17 11.52 -0.42
C GLY A 268 21.68 10.12 -0.75
N SER A 269 20.97 9.30 -1.57
CA SER A 269 21.41 7.93 -1.86
C SER A 269 22.81 7.90 -2.48
N PRO A 270 23.76 7.09 -1.90
CA PRO A 270 25.12 7.02 -2.41
C PRO A 270 25.26 6.49 -3.84
N ARG A 271 24.26 5.70 -4.29
CA ARG A 271 24.28 5.02 -5.58
C ARG A 271 23.42 5.70 -6.63
N HIS A 272 22.22 6.10 -6.27
CA HIS A 272 21.21 6.63 -7.19
C HIS A 272 20.81 8.08 -6.89
N GLY A 273 21.37 8.68 -5.83
CA GLY A 273 21.07 10.05 -5.43
C GLY A 273 21.60 11.11 -6.40
N VAL A 274 20.93 12.25 -6.42
CA VAL A 274 21.29 13.39 -7.26
C VAL A 274 22.56 14.08 -6.76
N LEU A 275 22.66 14.31 -5.46
CA LEU A 275 23.80 15.00 -4.85
C LEU A 275 25.15 14.29 -5.10
N PRO A 276 25.31 12.99 -4.87
CA PRO A 276 26.55 12.30 -5.18
C PRO A 276 26.91 12.30 -6.67
N ARG A 277 25.91 12.29 -7.56
CA ARG A 277 26.15 12.39 -9.01
C ARG A 277 26.69 13.75 -9.40
N LEU A 278 26.14 14.83 -8.85
CA LEU A 278 26.59 16.20 -9.10
C LEU A 278 28.01 16.44 -8.56
N LEU A 279 28.29 15.94 -7.36
CA LEU A 279 29.63 16.04 -6.76
C LEU A 279 30.70 15.28 -7.57
N ARG A 280 30.39 14.08 -8.08
CA ARG A 280 31.29 13.29 -8.92
C ARG A 280 31.57 13.96 -10.27
N ARG A 281 30.57 14.63 -10.88
CA ARG A 281 30.80 15.40 -12.14
C ARG A 281 31.74 16.55 -11.91
N ARG A 282 31.58 17.32 -10.82
CA ARG A 282 32.49 18.45 -10.52
C ARG A 282 33.95 18.04 -10.27
N VAL A 283 34.16 16.88 -9.63
CA VAL A 283 35.51 16.35 -9.38
C VAL A 283 36.15 15.77 -10.65
N GLY A 284 35.34 15.25 -11.59
CA GLY A 284 35.84 14.75 -12.88
C GLY A 284 36.16 15.84 -13.89
N GLU A 285 35.56 17.02 -13.81
CA GLU A 285 35.85 18.19 -14.67
C GLU A 285 37.05 19.00 -14.17
N SER A 286 37.56 18.74 -12.96
CA SER A 286 38.74 19.41 -12.40
C SER A 286 40.06 18.61 -12.57
N ARG A 287 40.03 17.52 -13.35
CA ARG A 287 41.20 16.75 -13.77
C ARG A 287 41.32 16.75 -15.29
#